data_b54e6efb08c6ae9a82a9a7c5d9cfc75d
#
_entry.id   b54e6efb08c6ae9a82a9a7c5d9cfc75d
#
_cell.length_a   1.000
_cell.length_b   1.000
_cell.length_c   1.000
_cell.angle_alpha   90.00
_cell.angle_beta   90.00
_cell.angle_gamma   90.00
#
_symmetry.space_group_name_H-M   'P 1'
#
loop_
_entity.id
_entity.type
_entity.pdbx_description
1 polymer ?
#
loop_
_entity_poly.entity_id
_entity_poly.type
_entity_poly.pdbx_seq_one_letter_code
_entity_poly.pdbx_strand_id
1 'polypeptide(L)'
;MKKSISLLLLSLLMITPSCQKPKEVTNEYNIVPQPNQLVPKEGRFELSNKVRLVVPSDAPEVKKVADGFAEQLKQTAGISLTEAESVDGKPAISFVVQEGMPKEGYKLSVTPTLITVTASQPNGFFYGVQTIYQLLPPAVYGKELKKKADWSVPAVE
;
A
#
# COMPACT_ATOMS: atom_id res chain seq x y z
N MET A 1 62.27 -43.86 27.78
CA MET A 1 62.26 -42.93 26.65
C MET A 1 60.91 -43.00 26.03
N LYS A 2 59.93 -42.05 26.42
CA LYS A 2 58.57 -42.01 25.95
C LYS A 2 58.43 -40.90 24.93
N LYS A 3 58.10 -41.24 23.69
CA LYS A 3 57.84 -40.29 22.60
C LYS A 3 56.32 -39.90 22.67
N SER A 4 56.07 -38.64 23.02
CA SER A 4 54.75 -38.04 22.93
C SER A 4 54.45 -37.64 21.50
N ILE A 5 53.43 -38.24 20.91
CA ILE A 5 52.87 -37.86 19.60
C ILE A 5 51.77 -36.85 19.89
N SER A 6 52.04 -35.59 19.53
CA SER A 6 51.07 -34.49 19.61
C SER A 6 50.12 -34.59 18.40
N LEU A 7 48.85 -34.93 18.62
CA LEU A 7 47.83 -35.02 17.59
C LEU A 7 47.24 -33.62 17.38
N LEU A 8 47.69 -32.96 16.29
CA LEU A 8 47.13 -31.67 15.85
C LEU A 8 45.78 -31.93 15.17
N LEU A 9 44.67 -31.67 15.89
CA LEU A 9 43.33 -31.67 15.29
C LEU A 9 43.16 -30.40 14.48
N LEU A 10 43.26 -30.52 13.15
CA LEU A 10 42.96 -29.46 12.18
C LEU A 10 41.42 -29.44 12.00
N SER A 11 40.74 -28.55 12.72
CA SER A 11 39.30 -28.33 12.52
C SER A 11 39.05 -27.57 11.22
N LEU A 12 38.66 -28.28 10.18
CA LEU A 12 38.24 -27.73 8.90
C LEU A 12 36.87 -27.09 9.06
N LEU A 13 36.83 -25.75 9.15
CA LEU A 13 35.63 -24.95 9.22
C LEU A 13 34.94 -24.99 7.85
N MET A 14 33.91 -25.83 7.70
CA MET A 14 33.04 -25.87 6.52
C MET A 14 32.24 -24.59 6.43
N ILE A 15 32.69 -23.59 5.66
CA ILE A 15 31.91 -22.42 5.27
C ILE A 15 30.94 -22.89 4.19
N THR A 16 29.71 -23.18 4.59
CA THR A 16 28.59 -23.42 3.64
C THR A 16 28.19 -22.08 3.03
N PRO A 17 28.30 -21.89 1.70
CA PRO A 17 27.72 -20.71 1.08
C PRO A 17 26.20 -20.80 1.26
N SER A 18 25.63 -19.89 2.07
CA SER A 18 24.19 -19.70 2.17
C SER A 18 23.71 -19.17 0.82
N CYS A 19 23.18 -20.06 0.00
CA CYS A 19 22.51 -19.70 -1.24
C CYS A 19 21.20 -18.99 -0.84
N GLN A 20 21.24 -17.68 -0.65
CA GLN A 20 20.03 -16.87 -0.55
C GLN A 20 19.32 -16.99 -1.90
N LYS A 21 18.15 -17.67 -1.92
CA LYS A 21 17.27 -17.65 -3.07
C LYS A 21 17.02 -16.17 -3.45
N PRO A 22 17.13 -15.81 -4.74
CA PRO A 22 16.72 -14.49 -5.17
C PRO A 22 15.30 -14.25 -4.65
N LYS A 23 15.09 -13.14 -3.93
CA LYS A 23 13.75 -12.70 -3.55
C LYS A 23 13.01 -12.55 -4.87
N GLU A 24 11.99 -13.40 -5.09
CA GLU A 24 11.10 -13.21 -6.23
C GLU A 24 10.64 -11.75 -6.17
N VAL A 25 10.98 -10.99 -7.19
CA VAL A 25 10.44 -9.65 -7.38
C VAL A 25 8.98 -9.89 -7.79
N THR A 26 8.12 -10.12 -6.81
CA THR A 26 6.68 -10.03 -7.03
C THR A 26 6.45 -8.61 -7.52
N ASN A 27 5.91 -8.48 -8.73
CA ASN A 27 5.64 -7.17 -9.32
C ASN A 27 4.40 -6.60 -8.62
N GLU A 28 4.57 -6.17 -7.37
CA GLU A 28 3.51 -5.63 -6.51
C GLU A 28 2.88 -4.36 -7.09
N TYR A 29 3.55 -3.76 -8.09
CA TYR A 29 3.17 -2.49 -8.70
C TYR A 29 2.72 -2.65 -10.15
N ASN A 30 1.92 -3.69 -10.44
CA ASN A 30 1.30 -3.91 -11.75
C ASN A 30 0.16 -2.91 -12.00
N ILE A 31 0.50 -1.64 -12.24
CA ILE A 31 -0.45 -0.58 -12.50
C ILE A 31 -0.58 -0.36 -14.00
N VAL A 32 -1.82 -0.34 -14.52
CA VAL A 32 -2.13 -0.12 -15.93
C VAL A 32 -3.18 0.99 -16.07
N PRO A 33 -2.92 2.05 -16.82
CA PRO A 33 -1.66 2.38 -17.49
C PRO A 33 -0.54 2.64 -16.47
N GLN A 34 0.71 2.44 -16.91
CA GLN A 34 1.85 2.69 -16.04
C GLN A 34 1.92 4.18 -15.67
N PRO A 35 2.07 4.54 -14.39
CA PRO A 35 2.25 5.92 -13.96
C PRO A 35 3.50 6.56 -14.60
N ASN A 36 3.47 7.88 -14.78
CA ASN A 36 4.63 8.64 -15.28
C ASN A 36 5.83 8.54 -14.34
N GLN A 37 5.57 8.41 -13.04
CA GLN A 37 6.57 8.19 -12.00
C GLN A 37 6.02 7.18 -11.01
N LEU A 38 6.84 6.23 -10.59
CA LEU A 38 6.53 5.26 -9.56
C LEU A 38 7.80 4.96 -8.77
N VAL A 39 7.79 5.26 -7.49
CA VAL A 39 8.91 5.05 -6.58
C VAL A 39 8.46 4.12 -5.44
N PRO A 40 8.85 2.84 -5.48
CA PRO A 40 8.59 1.92 -4.37
C PRO A 40 9.18 2.42 -3.06
N LYS A 41 8.45 2.23 -1.98
CA LYS A 41 8.87 2.56 -0.60
C LYS A 41 8.81 1.29 0.26
N GLU A 42 9.42 1.34 1.43
CA GLU A 42 9.36 0.23 2.38
C GLU A 42 8.07 0.26 3.20
N GLY A 43 7.49 -0.94 3.43
CA GLY A 43 6.31 -1.14 4.24
C GLY A 43 5.02 -1.25 3.45
N ARG A 44 3.92 -1.39 4.17
CA ARG A 44 2.56 -1.54 3.64
C ARG A 44 1.58 -0.80 4.53
N PHE A 45 0.52 -0.28 3.94
CA PHE A 45 -0.61 0.30 4.66
C PHE A 45 -1.67 -0.76 4.88
N GLU A 46 -1.96 -1.09 6.14
CA GLU A 46 -2.97 -2.08 6.52
C GLU A 46 -4.38 -1.46 6.58
N LEU A 47 -5.28 -1.96 5.74
CA LEU A 47 -6.69 -1.56 5.78
C LEU A 47 -7.42 -2.27 6.94
N SER A 48 -8.13 -1.51 7.74
CA SER A 48 -8.93 -2.02 8.86
C SER A 48 -10.02 -1.03 9.27
N ASN A 49 -10.94 -1.45 10.14
CA ASN A 49 -11.96 -0.55 10.71
C ASN A 49 -11.40 0.59 11.58
N LYS A 50 -10.09 0.62 11.83
CA LYS A 50 -9.41 1.72 12.55
C LYS A 50 -8.96 2.84 11.63
N VAL A 51 -8.99 2.61 10.31
CA VAL A 51 -8.56 3.59 9.30
C VAL A 51 -9.60 4.69 9.18
N ARG A 52 -9.13 5.92 9.18
CA ARG A 52 -9.95 7.10 8.99
C ARG A 52 -9.99 7.53 7.54
N LEU A 53 -11.12 8.12 7.15
CA LEU A 53 -11.31 8.71 5.84
C LEU A 53 -11.42 10.23 6.02
N VAL A 54 -10.45 10.96 5.45
CA VAL A 54 -10.38 12.42 5.53
C VAL A 54 -10.62 12.98 4.14
N VAL A 55 -11.69 13.76 4.01
CA VAL A 55 -12.11 14.40 2.75
C VAL A 55 -12.40 15.86 3.01
N PRO A 56 -12.00 16.80 2.12
CA PRO A 56 -12.34 18.21 2.27
C PRO A 56 -13.85 18.42 2.32
N SER A 57 -14.33 19.18 3.29
CA SER A 57 -15.78 19.42 3.51
C SER A 57 -16.43 20.26 2.41
N ASP A 58 -15.64 21.06 1.71
CA ASP A 58 -16.05 21.97 0.62
C ASP A 58 -15.96 21.33 -0.78
N ALA A 59 -15.67 20.01 -0.86
CA ALA A 59 -15.49 19.30 -2.11
C ALA A 59 -16.48 18.12 -2.28
N PRO A 60 -17.77 18.34 -2.51
CA PRO A 60 -18.79 17.28 -2.54
C PRO A 60 -18.56 16.24 -3.63
N GLU A 61 -17.98 16.61 -4.77
CA GLU A 61 -17.68 15.65 -5.83
C GLU A 61 -16.50 14.74 -5.47
N VAL A 62 -15.52 15.24 -4.70
CA VAL A 62 -14.42 14.44 -4.15
C VAL A 62 -14.97 13.48 -3.10
N LYS A 63 -15.92 13.96 -2.27
CA LYS A 63 -16.61 13.10 -1.30
C LYS A 63 -17.30 11.92 -1.97
N LYS A 64 -17.98 12.11 -3.10
CA LYS A 64 -18.61 11.00 -3.84
C LYS A 64 -17.59 9.92 -4.25
N VAL A 65 -16.39 10.32 -4.69
CA VAL A 65 -15.32 9.37 -5.04
C VAL A 65 -14.85 8.60 -3.80
N ALA A 66 -14.65 9.31 -2.70
CA ALA A 66 -14.21 8.71 -1.44
C ALA A 66 -15.26 7.77 -0.83
N ASP A 67 -16.54 8.15 -0.89
CA ASP A 67 -17.66 7.32 -0.43
C ASP A 67 -17.78 6.03 -1.26
N GLY A 68 -17.62 6.13 -2.59
CA GLY A 68 -17.60 4.96 -3.48
C GLY A 68 -16.47 4.00 -3.16
N PHE A 69 -15.28 4.53 -2.83
CA PHE A 69 -14.15 3.73 -2.37
C PHE A 69 -14.44 3.03 -1.03
N ALA A 70 -14.98 3.77 -0.06
CA ALA A 70 -15.32 3.22 1.25
C ALA A 70 -16.40 2.13 1.16
N GLU A 71 -17.42 2.31 0.32
CA GLU A 71 -18.47 1.31 0.11
C GLU A 71 -17.92 0.04 -0.55
N GLN A 72 -17.02 0.17 -1.54
CA GLN A 72 -16.37 -0.97 -2.15
C GLN A 72 -15.56 -1.80 -1.13
N LEU A 73 -14.79 -1.14 -0.26
CA LEU A 73 -14.06 -1.82 0.81
C LEU A 73 -15.00 -2.50 1.80
N LYS A 74 -16.09 -1.85 2.16
CA LYS A 74 -17.10 -2.43 3.05
C LYS A 74 -17.73 -3.68 2.44
N GLN A 75 -18.07 -3.64 1.16
CA GLN A 75 -18.68 -4.76 0.45
C GLN A 75 -17.72 -5.95 0.31
N THR A 76 -16.47 -5.71 -0.10
CA THR A 76 -15.54 -6.78 -0.49
C THR A 76 -14.65 -7.25 0.65
N ALA A 77 -14.23 -6.34 1.53
CA ALA A 77 -13.36 -6.60 2.68
C ALA A 77 -14.10 -6.71 4.02
N GLY A 78 -15.29 -6.12 4.12
CA GLY A 78 -16.00 -5.92 5.38
C GLY A 78 -15.34 -4.84 6.25
N ILE A 79 -14.59 -3.92 5.62
CA ILE A 79 -13.89 -2.84 6.29
C ILE A 79 -14.72 -1.57 6.16
N SER A 80 -15.14 -1.01 7.31
CA SER A 80 -15.85 0.27 7.38
C SER A 80 -14.89 1.37 7.80
N LEU A 81 -14.64 2.33 6.91
CA LEU A 81 -13.83 3.50 7.22
C LEU A 81 -14.62 4.49 8.08
N THR A 82 -13.95 5.17 9.01
CA THR A 82 -14.58 6.20 9.85
C THR A 82 -14.22 7.58 9.33
N GLU A 83 -15.23 8.40 9.00
CA GLU A 83 -14.99 9.79 8.60
C GLU A 83 -14.31 10.59 9.72
N ALA A 84 -13.39 11.47 9.33
CA ALA A 84 -12.68 12.37 10.23
C ALA A 84 -12.37 13.71 9.53
N GLU A 85 -12.25 14.77 10.32
CA GLU A 85 -11.96 16.11 9.80
C GLU A 85 -10.47 16.30 9.47
N SER A 86 -9.59 15.55 10.12
CA SER A 86 -8.14 15.66 9.94
C SER A 86 -7.40 14.36 10.24
N VAL A 87 -6.15 14.30 9.77
CA VAL A 87 -5.19 13.25 10.13
C VAL A 87 -4.62 13.58 11.51
N ASP A 88 -4.91 12.74 12.51
CA ASP A 88 -4.57 12.96 13.93
C ASP A 88 -3.58 11.92 14.48
N GLY A 89 -2.68 11.45 13.64
CA GLY A 89 -1.69 10.42 13.98
C GLY A 89 -2.23 8.99 13.96
N LYS A 90 -3.50 8.79 13.63
CA LYS A 90 -4.09 7.46 13.39
C LYS A 90 -3.96 7.08 11.91
N PRO A 91 -3.99 5.78 11.58
CA PRO A 91 -4.01 5.37 10.18
C PRO A 91 -5.16 6.04 9.43
N ALA A 92 -4.86 6.66 8.29
CA ALA A 92 -5.83 7.43 7.53
C ALA A 92 -5.64 7.31 6.01
N ILE A 93 -6.75 7.54 5.29
CA ILE A 93 -6.77 7.77 3.86
C ILE A 93 -7.26 9.21 3.68
N SER A 94 -6.42 10.06 3.10
CA SER A 94 -6.67 11.49 2.96
C SER A 94 -6.78 11.90 1.50
N PHE A 95 -7.81 12.66 1.18
CA PHE A 95 -8.02 13.29 -0.11
C PHE A 95 -7.64 14.77 -0.01
N VAL A 96 -6.70 15.22 -0.83
CA VAL A 96 -6.14 16.58 -0.75
C VAL A 96 -6.33 17.30 -2.07
N VAL A 97 -7.07 18.40 -2.08
CA VAL A 97 -7.20 19.25 -3.27
C VAL A 97 -5.94 20.10 -3.43
N GLN A 98 -5.30 20.02 -4.59
CA GLN A 98 -4.16 20.84 -4.97
C GLN A 98 -4.43 21.46 -6.33
N GLU A 99 -4.60 22.78 -6.38
CA GLU A 99 -4.81 23.49 -7.62
C GLU A 99 -3.61 23.40 -8.58
N GLY A 100 -3.86 23.62 -9.87
CA GLY A 100 -2.81 23.68 -10.90
C GLY A 100 -2.36 22.32 -11.43
N MET A 101 -2.90 21.23 -10.94
CA MET A 101 -2.65 19.90 -11.54
C MET A 101 -3.52 19.69 -12.80
N PRO A 102 -3.08 18.85 -13.77
CA PRO A 102 -3.91 18.46 -14.90
C PRO A 102 -5.26 17.89 -14.44
N LYS A 103 -6.31 18.06 -15.25
CA LYS A 103 -7.69 17.64 -14.91
C LYS A 103 -7.78 16.19 -14.44
N GLU A 104 -7.01 15.29 -15.04
CA GLU A 104 -6.97 13.86 -14.72
C GLU A 104 -5.71 13.48 -13.93
N GLY A 105 -4.84 14.48 -13.67
CA GLY A 105 -3.61 14.27 -12.91
C GLY A 105 -3.87 14.01 -11.44
N TYR A 106 -3.10 13.10 -10.88
CA TYR A 106 -3.09 12.82 -9.45
C TYR A 106 -1.68 12.48 -8.97
N LYS A 107 -1.49 12.58 -7.66
CA LYS A 107 -0.36 12.00 -6.93
C LYS A 107 -0.92 11.05 -5.88
N LEU A 108 -0.30 9.89 -5.76
CA LEU A 108 -0.60 8.91 -4.74
C LEU A 108 0.64 8.70 -3.88
N SER A 109 0.52 8.90 -2.58
CA SER A 109 1.56 8.56 -1.61
C SER A 109 0.99 7.57 -0.61
N VAL A 110 1.67 6.44 -0.44
CA VAL A 110 1.32 5.39 0.51
C VAL A 110 2.48 5.17 1.46
N THR A 111 2.22 5.36 2.74
CA THR A 111 3.10 5.04 3.85
C THR A 111 2.42 4.00 4.75
N PRO A 112 3.10 3.38 5.73
CA PRO A 112 2.45 2.44 6.65
C PRO A 112 1.28 3.01 7.48
N THR A 113 1.18 4.34 7.58
CA THR A 113 0.16 5.01 8.41
C THR A 113 -0.76 5.95 7.64
N LEU A 114 -0.42 6.30 6.40
CA LEU A 114 -1.18 7.29 5.63
C LEU A 114 -1.18 6.96 4.15
N ILE A 115 -2.36 6.93 3.54
CA ILE A 115 -2.54 7.04 2.11
C ILE A 115 -3.00 8.46 1.81
N THR A 116 -2.32 9.16 0.90
CA THR A 116 -2.73 10.48 0.41
C THR A 116 -2.99 10.42 -1.08
N VAL A 117 -4.19 10.81 -1.49
CA VAL A 117 -4.55 11.04 -2.89
C VAL A 117 -4.65 12.55 -3.08
N THR A 118 -3.80 13.10 -3.94
CA THR A 118 -3.77 14.54 -4.24
C THR A 118 -4.13 14.76 -5.70
N ALA A 119 -5.11 15.63 -5.95
CA ALA A 119 -5.53 16.01 -7.31
C ALA A 119 -6.16 17.42 -7.29
N SER A 120 -6.36 18.01 -8.47
CA SER A 120 -7.06 19.30 -8.59
C SER A 120 -8.56 19.15 -8.89
N GLN A 121 -8.97 18.00 -9.45
CA GLN A 121 -10.32 17.76 -9.95
C GLN A 121 -10.80 16.37 -9.56
N PRO A 122 -12.13 16.14 -9.50
CA PRO A 122 -12.71 14.83 -9.16
C PRO A 122 -12.21 13.66 -10.00
N ASN A 123 -11.91 13.91 -11.30
CA ASN A 123 -11.35 12.90 -12.20
C ASN A 123 -9.99 12.37 -11.72
N GLY A 124 -9.10 13.26 -11.26
CA GLY A 124 -7.79 12.87 -10.73
C GLY A 124 -7.94 12.01 -9.46
N PHE A 125 -8.85 12.37 -8.57
CA PHE A 125 -9.15 11.55 -7.39
C PHE A 125 -9.70 10.18 -7.76
N PHE A 126 -10.58 10.11 -8.77
CA PHE A 126 -11.08 8.85 -9.28
C PHE A 126 -9.95 7.95 -9.78
N TYR A 127 -9.01 8.47 -10.59
CA TYR A 127 -7.87 7.69 -11.08
C TYR A 127 -6.90 7.30 -9.96
N GLY A 128 -6.70 8.16 -8.97
CA GLY A 128 -5.94 7.83 -7.77
C GLY A 128 -6.54 6.64 -7.02
N VAL A 129 -7.87 6.60 -6.85
CA VAL A 129 -8.59 5.47 -6.25
C VAL A 129 -8.47 4.21 -7.12
N GLN A 130 -8.57 4.32 -8.47
CA GLN A 130 -8.36 3.17 -9.35
C GLN A 130 -6.95 2.59 -9.20
N THR A 131 -5.95 3.44 -8.96
CA THR A 131 -4.58 2.98 -8.68
C THR A 131 -4.50 2.24 -7.34
N ILE A 132 -5.17 2.72 -6.30
CA ILE A 132 -5.25 1.99 -5.02
C ILE A 132 -5.90 0.61 -5.23
N TYR A 133 -6.96 0.51 -6.04
CA TYR A 133 -7.59 -0.79 -6.34
C TYR A 133 -6.63 -1.76 -7.03
N GLN A 134 -5.77 -1.28 -7.92
CA GLN A 134 -4.78 -2.12 -8.60
C GLN A 134 -3.64 -2.59 -7.68
N LEU A 135 -3.39 -1.87 -6.59
CA LEU A 135 -2.42 -2.23 -5.56
C LEU A 135 -3.02 -3.16 -4.48
N LEU A 136 -4.35 -3.28 -4.43
CA LEU A 136 -5.08 -4.17 -3.55
C LEU A 136 -5.24 -5.57 -4.18
N PRO A 137 -5.57 -6.60 -3.38
CA PRO A 137 -5.85 -7.92 -3.93
C PRO A 137 -7.02 -7.87 -4.93
N PRO A 138 -7.03 -8.73 -5.98
CA PRO A 138 -8.10 -8.75 -7.00
C PRO A 138 -9.52 -8.91 -6.43
N ALA A 139 -9.65 -9.39 -5.19
CA ALA A 139 -10.90 -9.47 -4.46
C ALA A 139 -11.62 -8.11 -4.36
N VAL A 140 -10.89 -6.98 -4.46
CA VAL A 140 -11.48 -5.64 -4.42
C VAL A 140 -12.46 -5.37 -5.57
N TYR A 141 -12.29 -6.03 -6.71
CA TYR A 141 -13.20 -5.91 -7.87
C TYR A 141 -14.41 -6.84 -7.79
N GLY A 142 -14.46 -7.71 -6.78
CA GLY A 142 -15.53 -8.66 -6.59
C GLY A 142 -16.81 -8.04 -6.03
N LYS A 143 -17.82 -8.90 -5.87
CA LYS A 143 -19.07 -8.59 -5.18
C LYS A 143 -19.23 -9.40 -3.89
N GLU A 144 -18.33 -10.34 -3.65
CA GLU A 144 -18.36 -11.23 -2.50
C GLU A 144 -17.41 -10.75 -1.39
N LEU A 145 -17.83 -10.94 -0.16
CA LEU A 145 -17.03 -10.63 1.01
C LEU A 145 -15.85 -11.59 1.16
N LYS A 146 -14.62 -11.08 1.10
CA LYS A 146 -13.36 -11.83 1.20
C LYS A 146 -12.51 -11.36 2.39
N LYS A 147 -12.99 -11.49 3.60
CA LYS A 147 -12.32 -11.01 4.85
C LYS A 147 -10.89 -11.52 5.04
N LYS A 148 -10.54 -12.68 4.46
CA LYS A 148 -9.22 -13.31 4.63
C LYS A 148 -8.20 -12.92 3.56
N ALA A 149 -8.56 -12.07 2.61
CA ALA A 149 -7.58 -11.55 1.65
C ALA A 149 -6.60 -10.59 2.36
N ASP A 150 -5.43 -10.39 1.78
CA ASP A 150 -4.44 -9.43 2.27
C ASP A 150 -4.87 -8.00 1.89
N TRP A 151 -5.67 -7.39 2.76
CA TRP A 151 -6.17 -6.03 2.59
C TRP A 151 -5.11 -5.00 2.98
N SER A 152 -3.98 -5.01 2.28
CA SER A 152 -2.91 -4.03 2.46
C SER A 152 -2.45 -3.43 1.14
N VAL A 153 -1.95 -2.21 1.17
CA VAL A 153 -1.42 -1.49 0.01
C VAL A 153 0.08 -1.32 0.17
N PRO A 154 0.93 -1.75 -0.79
CA PRO A 154 2.36 -1.54 -0.69
C PRO A 154 2.70 -0.05 -0.69
N ALA A 155 3.71 0.33 0.09
CA ALA A 155 4.14 1.71 0.18
C ALA A 155 4.79 2.18 -1.14
N VAL A 156 4.34 3.34 -1.65
CA VAL A 156 4.73 3.86 -2.97
C VAL A 156 4.54 5.38 -3.05
N GLU A 157 5.27 6.00 -3.94
CA GLU A 157 5.08 7.41 -4.35
C GLU A 157 5.14 7.52 -5.86
#